data_eb85154ddb38fe47e65467ebc409e8d0
#
_entry.id   eb85154ddb38fe47e65467ebc409e8d0
#
_cell.length_a   1.000
_cell.length_b   1.000
_cell.length_c   1.000
_cell.angle_alpha   90.00
_cell.angle_beta   90.00
_cell.angle_gamma   90.00
#
_symmetry.space_group_name_H-M   'P 1'
#
loop_
_entity.id
_entity.type
_entity.pdbx_description
1 polymer ?
#
loop_
_entity_poly.entity_id
_entity_poly.type
_entity_poly.pdbx_seq_one_letter_code
_entity_poly.pdbx_strand_id
1 'polypeptide(L)'
;MVIHIDNDLVRELLPMKECMRALEDAFRSEAEGVGDNLVRQTLYWPGGRFRLMAGSAPGFDTAGFKTYGGGVNLALVFSVSNNSLEAIMESRVLSELRTGAAGGLAAKYMAKDDASTIAIIGSGSQAKAQVEAICAVRPIKHVKVFTRTAENREPFAAELNDAFDLEAVAVTTAEECITGSDIIITATGSRNPVFEAGWLTPGAHINAIGGTTPGRCEIDEATVGRCDVIVVENVAQAKVECGELIMAEERDTFRWSQAVEMKHLVSGVAGKRPSKESITLFDGLGVAMEDMAAAGVVLKKAKEQGLGTELPLESRGGAPHRVR
;
A
#
# COMPACT_ATOMS: atom_id res chain seq x y z
N MET A 1 -14.66 21.57 -15.80
CA MET A 1 -14.78 22.15 -14.43
C MET A 1 -13.87 21.34 -13.54
N VAL A 2 -12.97 21.99 -12.80
CA VAL A 2 -12.04 21.33 -11.86
C VAL A 2 -12.65 21.37 -10.48
N ILE A 3 -12.63 20.24 -9.75
CA ILE A 3 -13.16 20.19 -8.37
C ILE A 3 -12.03 19.92 -7.38
N HIS A 4 -12.14 20.56 -6.19
CA HIS A 4 -11.36 20.22 -5.02
C HIS A 4 -12.09 19.16 -4.21
N ILE A 5 -11.36 18.12 -3.82
CA ILE A 5 -11.85 17.02 -2.98
C ILE A 5 -10.93 16.92 -1.76
N ASP A 6 -11.47 17.13 -0.58
CA ASP A 6 -10.76 17.05 0.69
C ASP A 6 -10.65 15.60 1.22
N ASN A 7 -9.88 15.42 2.30
CA ASN A 7 -9.67 14.10 2.90
C ASN A 7 -10.96 13.48 3.49
N ASP A 8 -11.88 14.29 3.98
CA ASP A 8 -13.11 13.78 4.60
C ASP A 8 -14.03 13.20 3.52
N LEU A 9 -14.13 13.90 2.40
CA LEU A 9 -14.89 13.42 1.24
C LEU A 9 -14.22 12.18 0.59
N VAL A 10 -12.89 12.11 0.56
CA VAL A 10 -12.18 10.90 0.12
C VAL A 10 -12.57 9.70 1.01
N ARG A 11 -12.59 9.87 2.31
CA ARG A 11 -12.94 8.80 3.26
C ARG A 11 -14.40 8.33 3.10
N GLU A 12 -15.30 9.27 2.89
CA GLU A 12 -16.71 8.98 2.67
C GLU A 12 -16.95 8.20 1.36
N LEU A 13 -16.29 8.61 0.28
CA LEU A 13 -16.55 8.09 -1.06
C LEU A 13 -15.75 6.83 -1.42
N LEU A 14 -14.72 6.47 -0.63
CA LEU A 14 -13.83 5.35 -0.93
C LEU A 14 -13.84 4.25 0.17
N PRO A 15 -14.88 3.43 0.28
CA PRO A 15 -14.87 2.27 1.16
C PRO A 15 -13.72 1.30 0.78
N MET A 16 -13.08 0.69 1.79
CA MET A 16 -11.90 -0.19 1.60
C MET A 16 -12.13 -1.28 0.55
N LYS A 17 -13.29 -1.96 0.57
CA LYS A 17 -13.59 -3.02 -0.42
C LYS A 17 -13.65 -2.51 -1.85
N GLU A 18 -14.09 -1.27 -2.07
CA GLU A 18 -14.11 -0.66 -3.40
C GLU A 18 -12.72 -0.22 -3.82
N CYS A 19 -11.93 0.35 -2.90
CA CYS A 19 -10.52 0.66 -3.13
C CYS A 19 -9.76 -0.60 -3.55
N MET A 20 -9.92 -1.71 -2.84
CA MET A 20 -9.28 -2.98 -3.19
C MET A 20 -9.67 -3.48 -4.59
N ARG A 21 -10.96 -3.39 -4.97
CA ARG A 21 -11.40 -3.76 -6.33
C ARG A 21 -10.75 -2.88 -7.39
N ALA A 22 -10.72 -1.57 -7.15
CA ALA A 22 -10.12 -0.62 -8.07
C ALA A 22 -8.62 -0.92 -8.30
N LEU A 23 -7.88 -1.22 -7.23
CA LEU A 23 -6.49 -1.59 -7.35
C LEU A 23 -6.30 -2.94 -8.08
N GLU A 24 -7.14 -3.92 -7.76
CA GLU A 24 -7.11 -5.23 -8.42
C GLU A 24 -7.34 -5.11 -9.93
N ASP A 25 -8.32 -4.31 -10.34
CA ASP A 25 -8.61 -4.04 -11.75
C ASP A 25 -7.49 -3.27 -12.44
N ALA A 26 -6.90 -2.29 -11.75
CA ALA A 26 -5.77 -1.52 -12.26
C ALA A 26 -4.52 -2.40 -12.47
N PHE A 27 -4.17 -3.27 -11.51
CA PHE A 27 -3.05 -4.21 -11.68
C PHE A 27 -3.30 -5.24 -12.78
N ARG A 28 -4.54 -5.70 -12.99
CA ARG A 28 -4.89 -6.56 -14.14
C ARG A 28 -4.68 -5.83 -15.45
N SER A 29 -5.15 -4.60 -15.55
CA SER A 29 -4.96 -3.76 -16.75
C SER A 29 -3.47 -3.49 -17.01
N GLU A 30 -2.67 -3.25 -15.97
CA GLU A 30 -1.21 -3.11 -16.09
C GLU A 30 -0.55 -4.39 -16.62
N ALA A 31 -1.01 -5.57 -16.22
CA ALA A 31 -0.51 -6.84 -16.75
C ALA A 31 -0.81 -7.01 -18.26
N GLU A 32 -1.84 -6.37 -18.76
CA GLU A 32 -2.21 -6.31 -20.19
C GLU A 32 -1.51 -5.15 -20.95
N GLY A 33 -0.64 -4.40 -20.26
CA GLY A 33 0.06 -3.24 -20.83
C GLY A 33 -0.79 -1.96 -20.87
N VAL A 34 -1.87 -1.90 -20.09
CA VAL A 34 -2.75 -0.73 -19.99
C VAL A 34 -2.53 -0.05 -18.63
N GLY A 35 -1.97 1.14 -18.65
CA GLY A 35 -1.54 1.86 -17.46
C GLY A 35 -0.02 1.84 -17.29
N ASP A 36 0.49 2.80 -16.55
CA ASP A 36 1.93 2.97 -16.35
C ASP A 36 2.24 3.68 -15.04
N ASN A 37 3.45 3.46 -14.52
CA ASN A 37 3.99 4.09 -13.33
C ASN A 37 5.39 4.62 -13.59
N LEU A 38 5.64 5.86 -13.22
CA LEU A 38 7.01 6.37 -13.10
C LEU A 38 7.58 6.01 -11.73
N VAL A 39 8.85 5.64 -11.72
CA VAL A 39 9.60 5.46 -10.47
C VAL A 39 9.55 6.77 -9.68
N ARG A 40 9.21 6.67 -8.39
CA ARG A 40 9.10 7.82 -7.48
C ARG A 40 10.34 8.70 -7.54
N GLN A 41 10.14 10.01 -7.65
CA GLN A 41 11.19 11.01 -7.64
C GLN A 41 11.17 11.80 -6.32
N THR A 42 12.35 12.11 -5.80
CA THR A 42 12.48 12.95 -4.61
C THR A 42 13.32 14.17 -4.94
N LEU A 43 12.76 15.36 -4.73
CA LEU A 43 13.49 16.62 -4.81
C LEU A 43 13.91 17.04 -3.40
N TYR A 44 15.19 17.36 -3.24
CA TYR A 44 15.78 17.79 -1.97
C TYR A 44 16.24 19.25 -2.07
N TRP A 45 16.10 19.97 -0.95
CA TRP A 45 16.70 21.29 -0.73
C TRP A 45 17.12 21.43 0.74
N PRO A 46 17.95 22.43 1.11
CA PRO A 46 18.32 22.64 2.51
C PRO A 46 17.09 22.81 3.41
N GLY A 47 16.90 21.86 4.35
CA GLY A 47 15.80 21.86 5.29
C GLY A 47 14.51 21.21 4.82
N GLY A 48 14.44 20.63 3.59
CA GLY A 48 13.22 20.02 3.11
C GLY A 48 13.37 19.04 1.95
N ARG A 49 12.28 18.40 1.64
CA ARG A 49 12.10 17.55 0.46
C ARG A 49 10.63 17.48 0.08
N PHE A 50 10.35 17.20 -1.18
CA PHE A 50 9.07 16.60 -1.56
C PHE A 50 9.27 15.43 -2.52
N ARG A 51 8.28 14.58 -2.56
CA ARG A 51 8.24 13.42 -3.44
C ARG A 51 7.17 13.59 -4.49
N LEU A 52 7.47 13.12 -5.70
CA LEU A 52 6.56 13.09 -6.84
C LEU A 52 6.38 11.64 -7.28
N MET A 53 5.12 11.24 -7.42
CA MET A 53 4.70 9.96 -7.95
C MET A 53 3.75 10.24 -9.11
N ALA A 54 4.01 9.72 -10.30
CA ALA A 54 3.15 9.91 -11.47
C ALA A 54 2.79 8.55 -12.09
N GLY A 55 1.54 8.41 -12.52
CA GLY A 55 1.05 7.17 -13.11
C GLY A 55 -0.31 7.35 -13.76
N SER A 56 -0.80 6.29 -14.36
CA SER A 56 -2.08 6.26 -15.04
C SER A 56 -2.86 4.98 -14.74
N ALA A 57 -4.18 5.12 -14.63
CA ALA A 57 -5.15 4.04 -14.51
C ALA A 57 -6.26 4.26 -15.56
N PRO A 58 -6.00 3.96 -16.84
CA PRO A 58 -6.92 4.29 -17.96
C PRO A 58 -8.30 3.64 -17.81
N GLY A 59 -8.42 2.47 -17.17
CA GLY A 59 -9.71 1.83 -16.87
C GLY A 59 -10.63 2.65 -15.97
N PHE A 60 -10.07 3.65 -15.27
CA PHE A 60 -10.77 4.63 -14.43
C PHE A 60 -10.82 6.02 -15.04
N ASP A 61 -10.40 6.16 -16.30
CA ASP A 61 -10.23 7.44 -17.01
C ASP A 61 -9.33 8.43 -16.27
N THR A 62 -8.29 7.95 -15.56
CA THR A 62 -7.41 8.79 -14.74
C THR A 62 -5.95 8.61 -15.08
N ALA A 63 -5.25 9.73 -15.14
CA ALA A 63 -3.79 9.84 -15.11
C ALA A 63 -3.41 11.07 -14.27
N GLY A 64 -2.20 11.10 -13.74
CA GLY A 64 -1.80 12.27 -12.98
C GLY A 64 -0.62 12.01 -12.08
N PHE A 65 -0.52 12.83 -11.06
CA PHE A 65 0.58 12.73 -10.11
C PHE A 65 0.16 13.13 -8.70
N LYS A 66 0.84 12.53 -7.74
CA LYS A 66 0.74 12.86 -6.32
C LYS A 66 2.06 13.45 -5.84
N THR A 67 1.96 14.50 -5.01
CA THR A 67 3.11 15.08 -4.30
C THR A 67 2.87 15.12 -2.81
N TYR A 68 3.93 14.92 -2.01
CA TYR A 68 3.88 14.95 -0.56
C TYR A 68 5.25 15.28 0.06
N GLY A 69 5.24 15.78 1.30
CA GLY A 69 6.43 16.17 2.05
C GLY A 69 6.59 17.67 2.30
N GLY A 70 5.73 18.52 1.73
CA GLY A 70 5.73 19.96 1.90
C GLY A 70 4.62 20.51 2.82
N GLY A 71 4.06 19.67 3.72
CA GLY A 71 2.98 20.07 4.62
C GLY A 71 1.59 19.76 4.09
N VAL A 72 1.40 19.67 2.78
CA VAL A 72 0.16 19.24 2.13
C VAL A 72 0.45 18.08 1.18
N ASN A 73 -0.38 17.06 1.22
CA ASN A 73 -0.32 15.95 0.27
C ASN A 73 -1.44 16.14 -0.76
N LEU A 74 -1.08 16.29 -2.02
CA LEU A 74 -2.01 16.55 -3.11
C LEU A 74 -1.85 15.55 -4.25
N ALA A 75 -2.97 15.21 -4.87
CA ALA A 75 -3.02 14.53 -6.16
C ALA A 75 -3.71 15.43 -7.18
N LEU A 76 -3.11 15.59 -8.37
CA LEU A 76 -3.73 16.20 -9.54
C LEU A 76 -4.20 15.08 -10.45
N VAL A 77 -5.50 15.07 -10.74
CA VAL A 77 -6.17 14.00 -11.48
C VAL A 77 -6.65 14.54 -12.83
N PHE A 78 -6.14 13.97 -13.91
CA PHE A 78 -6.48 14.30 -15.28
C PHE A 78 -7.31 13.17 -15.90
N SER A 79 -8.26 13.52 -16.78
CA SER A 79 -8.93 12.53 -17.62
C SER A 79 -8.00 12.04 -18.72
N VAL A 80 -7.93 10.73 -18.91
CA VAL A 80 -7.18 10.09 -20.00
C VAL A 80 -7.87 10.34 -21.34
N SER A 81 -9.22 10.38 -21.37
CA SER A 81 -10.00 10.48 -22.59
C SER A 81 -9.92 11.86 -23.25
N ASN A 82 -9.67 12.93 -22.48
CA ASN A 82 -9.66 14.29 -23.01
C ASN A 82 -8.50 15.18 -22.53
N ASN A 83 -7.59 14.66 -21.72
CA ASN A 83 -6.42 15.35 -21.12
C ASN A 83 -6.77 16.58 -20.26
N SER A 84 -8.01 16.72 -19.79
CA SER A 84 -8.39 17.82 -18.90
C SER A 84 -8.01 17.52 -17.45
N LEU A 85 -7.59 18.55 -16.71
CA LEU A 85 -7.52 18.48 -15.26
C LEU A 85 -8.96 18.41 -14.73
N GLU A 86 -9.26 17.37 -13.94
CA GLU A 86 -10.60 17.09 -13.43
C GLU A 86 -10.72 17.38 -11.93
N ALA A 87 -9.65 17.08 -11.17
CA ALA A 87 -9.65 17.31 -9.74
C ALA A 87 -8.27 17.67 -9.20
N ILE A 88 -8.28 18.46 -8.11
CA ILE A 88 -7.20 18.59 -7.14
C ILE A 88 -7.69 17.93 -5.86
N MET A 89 -7.07 16.82 -5.47
CA MET A 89 -7.52 15.99 -4.36
C MET A 89 -6.51 16.02 -3.21
N GLU A 90 -6.95 16.22 -1.98
CA GLU A 90 -6.13 15.96 -0.82
C GLU A 90 -5.85 14.45 -0.73
N SER A 91 -4.57 14.07 -0.60
CA SER A 91 -4.18 12.69 -0.81
C SER A 91 -3.62 11.97 0.43
N ARG A 92 -3.81 12.53 1.63
CA ARG A 92 -3.40 11.83 2.87
C ARG A 92 -4.26 10.59 3.09
N VAL A 93 -5.58 10.75 3.12
CA VAL A 93 -6.52 9.64 3.31
C VAL A 93 -6.52 8.70 2.11
N LEU A 94 -6.41 9.23 0.88
CA LEU A 94 -6.25 8.44 -0.33
C LEU A 94 -5.05 7.49 -0.21
N SER A 95 -3.89 8.02 0.26
CA SER A 95 -2.68 7.22 0.46
C SER A 95 -2.83 6.17 1.55
N GLU A 96 -3.55 6.47 2.63
CA GLU A 96 -3.85 5.50 3.70
C GLU A 96 -4.68 4.33 3.14
N LEU A 97 -5.79 4.63 2.49
CA LEU A 97 -6.72 3.63 1.98
C LEU A 97 -6.12 2.77 0.87
N ARG A 98 -5.43 3.38 -0.14
CA ARG A 98 -4.85 2.60 -1.23
C ARG A 98 -3.67 1.74 -0.78
N THR A 99 -2.88 2.18 0.22
CA THR A 99 -1.79 1.37 0.78
C THR A 99 -2.36 0.20 1.60
N GLY A 100 -3.41 0.42 2.39
CA GLY A 100 -4.15 -0.66 3.04
C GLY A 100 -4.70 -1.65 2.02
N ALA A 101 -5.33 -1.14 0.95
CA ALA A 101 -5.90 -1.96 -0.11
C ALA A 101 -4.85 -2.83 -0.82
N ALA A 102 -3.64 -2.31 -1.10
CA ALA A 102 -2.54 -3.09 -1.68
C ALA A 102 -2.11 -4.24 -0.76
N GLY A 103 -1.93 -3.98 0.54
CA GLY A 103 -1.63 -5.02 1.53
C GLY A 103 -2.77 -6.04 1.69
N GLY A 104 -4.03 -5.58 1.61
CA GLY A 104 -5.19 -6.46 1.59
C GLY A 104 -5.24 -7.35 0.35
N LEU A 105 -4.86 -6.84 -0.83
CA LEU A 105 -4.73 -7.65 -2.03
C LEU A 105 -3.61 -8.67 -1.90
N ALA A 106 -2.44 -8.29 -1.39
CA ALA A 106 -1.36 -9.21 -1.13
C ALA A 106 -1.83 -10.35 -0.20
N ALA A 107 -2.48 -10.02 0.92
CA ALA A 107 -3.05 -11.01 1.83
C ALA A 107 -4.12 -11.89 1.16
N LYS A 108 -4.97 -11.32 0.29
CA LYS A 108 -5.97 -12.08 -0.49
C LYS A 108 -5.35 -13.18 -1.35
N TYR A 109 -4.21 -12.93 -1.96
CA TYR A 109 -3.56 -13.87 -2.87
C TYR A 109 -2.48 -14.73 -2.22
N MET A 110 -1.89 -14.25 -1.11
CA MET A 110 -0.68 -14.85 -0.55
C MET A 110 -0.86 -15.39 0.87
N ALA A 111 -1.76 -14.88 1.71
CA ALA A 111 -2.02 -15.43 3.04
C ALA A 111 -2.84 -16.73 2.96
N LYS A 112 -2.75 -17.58 4.00
CA LYS A 112 -3.59 -18.76 4.12
C LYS A 112 -5.07 -18.35 4.15
N ASP A 113 -5.96 -19.16 3.58
CA ASP A 113 -7.39 -18.86 3.54
C ASP A 113 -8.05 -18.84 4.94
N ASP A 114 -7.50 -19.65 5.86
CA ASP A 114 -7.93 -19.77 7.24
C ASP A 114 -7.13 -18.87 8.22
N ALA A 115 -6.31 -17.94 7.70
CA ALA A 115 -5.57 -16.99 8.51
C ALA A 115 -6.53 -16.19 9.42
N SER A 116 -6.27 -16.22 10.72
CA SER A 116 -7.16 -15.68 11.74
C SER A 116 -6.48 -14.75 12.74
N THR A 117 -5.16 -14.70 12.74
CA THR A 117 -4.38 -13.91 13.70
C THR A 117 -3.43 -12.96 12.99
N ILE A 118 -3.55 -11.67 13.28
CA ILE A 118 -2.64 -10.62 12.82
C ILE A 118 -1.67 -10.26 13.95
N ALA A 119 -0.38 -10.16 13.64
CA ALA A 119 0.60 -9.40 14.37
C ALA A 119 0.79 -8.04 13.71
N ILE A 120 0.68 -6.94 14.47
CA ILE A 120 0.97 -5.62 13.92
C ILE A 120 2.03 -4.92 14.74
N ILE A 121 3.13 -4.53 14.07
CA ILE A 121 4.19 -3.70 14.65
C ILE A 121 4.06 -2.30 14.06
N GLY A 122 3.62 -1.37 14.89
CA GLY A 122 3.28 0.02 14.55
C GLY A 122 1.83 0.34 14.84
N SER A 123 1.53 1.62 15.10
CA SER A 123 0.20 2.11 15.46
C SER A 123 -0.16 3.42 14.72
N GLY A 124 0.40 3.62 13.54
CA GLY A 124 0.10 4.76 12.69
C GLY A 124 -1.14 4.54 11.82
N SER A 125 -1.52 5.56 11.03
CA SER A 125 -2.67 5.50 10.13
C SER A 125 -2.58 4.34 9.12
N GLN A 126 -1.39 4.02 8.63
CA GLN A 126 -1.18 2.86 7.76
C GLN A 126 -1.52 1.53 8.46
N ALA A 127 -1.19 1.41 9.74
CA ALA A 127 -1.43 0.21 10.52
C ALA A 127 -2.93 -0.16 10.55
N LYS A 128 -3.81 0.82 10.82
CA LYS A 128 -5.26 0.62 10.84
C LYS A 128 -5.81 0.24 9.46
N ALA A 129 -5.38 0.93 8.40
CA ALA A 129 -5.82 0.65 7.04
C ALA A 129 -5.42 -0.77 6.58
N GLN A 130 -4.24 -1.26 6.99
CA GLN A 130 -3.82 -2.64 6.73
C GLN A 130 -4.75 -3.65 7.42
N VAL A 131 -5.06 -3.46 8.70
CA VAL A 131 -5.97 -4.34 9.44
C VAL A 131 -7.36 -4.34 8.78
N GLU A 132 -7.90 -3.16 8.44
CA GLU A 132 -9.20 -3.03 7.75
C GLU A 132 -9.23 -3.84 6.45
N ALA A 133 -8.20 -3.69 5.61
CA ALA A 133 -8.15 -4.37 4.32
C ALA A 133 -8.00 -5.89 4.45
N ILE A 134 -7.21 -6.35 5.42
CA ILE A 134 -7.00 -7.79 5.66
C ILE A 134 -8.28 -8.43 6.23
N CYS A 135 -8.98 -7.77 7.16
CA CYS A 135 -10.28 -8.21 7.66
C CYS A 135 -11.36 -8.33 6.55
N ALA A 136 -11.22 -7.55 5.48
CA ALA A 136 -12.14 -7.65 4.35
C ALA A 136 -11.95 -8.93 3.50
N VAL A 137 -10.81 -9.65 3.64
CA VAL A 137 -10.43 -10.81 2.80
C VAL A 137 -10.08 -12.07 3.58
N ARG A 138 -9.87 -11.98 4.89
CA ARG A 138 -9.53 -13.13 5.76
C ARG A 138 -10.42 -13.11 7.01
N PRO A 139 -10.73 -14.26 7.58
CA PRO A 139 -11.60 -14.39 8.77
C PRO A 139 -10.81 -14.08 10.06
N ILE A 140 -10.29 -12.84 10.14
CA ILE A 140 -9.48 -12.40 11.28
C ILE A 140 -10.33 -12.34 12.54
N LYS A 141 -9.78 -12.89 13.62
CA LYS A 141 -10.40 -12.91 14.97
C LYS A 141 -9.52 -12.24 16.00
N HIS A 142 -8.20 -12.31 15.83
CA HIS A 142 -7.25 -11.83 16.84
C HIS A 142 -6.23 -10.90 16.20
N VAL A 143 -5.91 -9.81 16.90
CA VAL A 143 -4.86 -8.86 16.52
C VAL A 143 -3.95 -8.63 17.73
N LYS A 144 -2.66 -8.93 17.59
CA LYS A 144 -1.64 -8.59 18.58
C LYS A 144 -0.97 -7.28 18.18
N VAL A 145 -1.01 -6.31 19.06
CA VAL A 145 -0.47 -4.96 18.82
C VAL A 145 0.83 -4.75 19.58
N PHE A 146 1.90 -4.45 18.86
CA PHE A 146 3.15 -4.00 19.43
C PHE A 146 3.61 -2.69 18.79
N THR A 147 4.09 -1.77 19.60
CA THR A 147 4.81 -0.58 19.17
C THR A 147 5.86 -0.22 20.18
N ARG A 148 6.98 0.38 19.73
CA ARG A 148 8.07 0.80 20.60
C ARG A 148 7.61 1.71 21.74
N THR A 149 6.70 2.63 21.45
CA THR A 149 6.09 3.54 22.42
C THR A 149 4.94 2.81 23.12
N ALA A 150 5.17 2.39 24.35
CA ALA A 150 4.23 1.53 25.10
C ALA A 150 2.84 2.18 25.27
N GLU A 151 2.82 3.50 25.48
CA GLU A 151 1.60 4.29 25.68
C GLU A 151 0.64 4.27 24.47
N ASN A 152 1.14 3.90 23.29
CA ASN A 152 0.31 3.82 22.09
C ASN A 152 -0.33 2.44 21.88
N ARG A 153 0.09 1.40 22.63
CA ARG A 153 -0.34 0.01 22.40
C ARG A 153 -1.81 -0.20 22.73
N GLU A 154 -2.17 0.10 23.97
CA GLU A 154 -3.54 -0.05 24.48
C GLU A 154 -4.56 0.84 23.75
N PRO A 155 -4.30 2.15 23.52
CA PRO A 155 -5.23 2.97 22.75
C PRO A 155 -5.44 2.46 21.32
N PHE A 156 -4.40 1.96 20.67
CA PHE A 156 -4.55 1.42 19.31
C PHE A 156 -5.28 0.07 19.29
N ALA A 157 -5.04 -0.80 20.26
CA ALA A 157 -5.80 -2.05 20.41
C ALA A 157 -7.29 -1.75 20.67
N ALA A 158 -7.60 -0.79 21.54
CA ALA A 158 -8.97 -0.34 21.78
C ALA A 158 -9.63 0.22 20.52
N GLU A 159 -8.91 1.06 19.75
CA GLU A 159 -9.40 1.59 18.48
C GLU A 159 -9.75 0.48 17.47
N LEU A 160 -8.96 -0.60 17.42
CA LEU A 160 -9.24 -1.74 16.54
C LEU A 160 -10.46 -2.54 17.03
N ASN A 161 -10.61 -2.75 18.34
CA ASN A 161 -11.78 -3.41 18.93
C ASN A 161 -13.08 -2.62 18.67
N ASP A 162 -13.02 -1.29 18.74
CA ASP A 162 -14.17 -0.44 18.47
C ASP A 162 -14.55 -0.40 16.98
N ALA A 163 -13.56 -0.53 16.10
CA ALA A 163 -13.77 -0.41 14.66
C ALA A 163 -14.13 -1.73 13.96
N PHE A 164 -13.72 -2.88 14.52
CA PHE A 164 -13.84 -4.18 13.87
C PHE A 164 -14.34 -5.25 14.85
N ASP A 165 -15.06 -6.24 14.32
CA ASP A 165 -15.52 -7.41 15.09
C ASP A 165 -14.36 -8.41 15.28
N LEU A 166 -13.43 -8.09 16.17
CA LEU A 166 -12.24 -8.89 16.48
C LEU A 166 -11.75 -8.62 17.90
N GLU A 167 -10.79 -9.42 18.37
CA GLU A 167 -10.10 -9.23 19.64
C GLU A 167 -8.68 -8.68 19.40
N ALA A 168 -8.48 -7.40 19.62
CA ALA A 168 -7.17 -6.76 19.59
C ALA A 168 -6.62 -6.62 21.02
N VAL A 169 -5.38 -7.08 21.22
CA VAL A 169 -4.69 -7.01 22.50
C VAL A 169 -3.31 -6.37 22.33
N ALA A 170 -2.97 -5.48 23.26
CA ALA A 170 -1.63 -4.94 23.39
C ALA A 170 -0.68 -5.98 24.01
N VAL A 171 0.45 -6.22 23.36
CA VAL A 171 1.48 -7.15 23.86
C VAL A 171 2.74 -6.41 24.28
N THR A 172 3.56 -7.04 25.08
CA THR A 172 4.71 -6.37 25.73
C THR A 172 5.99 -6.44 24.92
N THR A 173 6.15 -7.48 24.07
CA THR A 173 7.33 -7.71 23.22
C THR A 173 6.97 -7.95 21.77
N ALA A 174 7.92 -7.69 20.87
CA ALA A 174 7.77 -8.01 19.45
C ALA A 174 7.70 -9.53 19.22
N GLU A 175 8.44 -10.32 20.00
CA GLU A 175 8.41 -11.78 19.94
C GLU A 175 7.01 -12.33 20.24
N GLU A 176 6.39 -11.87 21.33
CA GLU A 176 5.00 -12.23 21.69
C GLU A 176 4.02 -11.84 20.57
N CYS A 177 4.25 -10.70 19.93
CA CYS A 177 3.44 -10.23 18.83
C CYS A 177 3.51 -11.19 17.62
N ILE A 178 4.71 -11.55 17.20
CA ILE A 178 4.96 -12.32 15.97
C ILE A 178 4.65 -13.81 16.14
N THR A 179 5.07 -14.39 17.29
CA THR A 179 4.98 -15.84 17.49
C THR A 179 3.52 -16.34 17.38
N GLY A 180 3.31 -17.31 16.50
CA GLY A 180 2.00 -17.93 16.29
C GLY A 180 1.00 -17.10 15.48
N SER A 181 1.43 -15.97 14.88
CA SER A 181 0.57 -15.14 14.05
C SER A 181 0.63 -15.60 12.57
N ASP A 182 -0.53 -15.53 11.90
CA ASP A 182 -0.68 -15.94 10.50
C ASP A 182 -0.24 -14.84 9.52
N ILE A 183 -0.54 -13.58 9.88
CA ILE A 183 -0.21 -12.41 9.06
C ILE A 183 0.55 -11.41 9.93
N ILE A 184 1.70 -11.00 9.45
CA ILE A 184 2.56 -10.02 10.12
C ILE A 184 2.51 -8.72 9.33
N ILE A 185 2.23 -7.61 9.99
CA ILE A 185 2.25 -6.27 9.42
C ILE A 185 3.33 -5.47 10.12
N THR A 186 4.28 -4.92 9.35
CA THR A 186 5.17 -3.88 9.84
C THR A 186 4.82 -2.56 9.18
N ALA A 187 4.50 -1.56 10.00
CA ALA A 187 4.08 -0.23 9.53
C ALA A 187 4.74 0.85 10.41
N THR A 188 6.07 0.89 10.37
CA THR A 188 6.89 1.76 11.23
C THR A 188 7.77 2.70 10.41
N GLY A 189 8.42 3.63 11.08
CA GLY A 189 9.50 4.44 10.51
C GLY A 189 10.88 3.92 10.87
N SER A 190 11.02 2.65 11.23
CA SER A 190 12.28 2.08 11.71
C SER A 190 13.38 2.13 10.64
N ARG A 191 14.63 2.20 11.11
CA ARG A 191 15.84 2.04 10.29
C ARG A 191 16.52 0.70 10.56
N ASN A 192 15.98 -0.07 11.48
CA ASN A 192 16.50 -1.38 11.88
C ASN A 192 15.34 -2.36 11.92
N PRO A 193 15.60 -3.66 11.68
CA PRO A 193 14.61 -4.71 11.79
C PRO A 193 13.84 -4.64 13.11
N VAL A 194 12.53 -4.87 13.05
CA VAL A 194 11.63 -4.74 14.19
C VAL A 194 11.22 -6.08 14.77
N PHE A 195 11.61 -7.18 14.13
CA PHE A 195 11.47 -8.55 14.64
C PHE A 195 12.56 -9.46 14.07
N GLU A 196 12.72 -10.64 14.64
CA GLU A 196 13.70 -11.65 14.23
C GLU A 196 13.03 -12.75 13.38
N ALA A 197 13.72 -13.18 12.31
CA ALA A 197 13.24 -14.24 11.43
C ALA A 197 12.85 -15.53 12.16
N GLY A 198 13.54 -15.86 13.27
CA GLY A 198 13.29 -17.04 14.08
C GLY A 198 11.89 -17.13 14.69
N TRP A 199 11.21 -16.02 14.87
CA TRP A 199 9.86 -15.96 15.48
C TRP A 199 8.73 -16.27 14.48
N LEU A 200 9.03 -16.29 13.18
CA LEU A 200 8.05 -16.58 12.14
C LEU A 200 7.59 -18.04 12.19
N THR A 201 6.28 -18.22 12.17
CA THR A 201 5.65 -19.54 12.06
C THR A 201 5.60 -19.97 10.58
N PRO A 202 5.81 -21.28 10.26
CA PRO A 202 5.56 -21.77 8.90
C PRO A 202 4.18 -21.38 8.39
N GLY A 203 4.11 -20.93 7.15
CA GLY A 203 2.88 -20.44 6.54
C GLY A 203 2.52 -18.98 6.83
N ALA A 204 3.37 -18.23 7.51
CA ALA A 204 3.17 -16.80 7.74
C ALA A 204 3.14 -16.00 6.43
N HIS A 205 2.36 -14.92 6.42
CA HIS A 205 2.39 -13.89 5.40
C HIS A 205 2.85 -12.57 6.00
N ILE A 206 3.74 -11.85 5.34
CA ILE A 206 4.32 -10.59 5.81
C ILE A 206 3.91 -9.46 4.87
N ASN A 207 3.35 -8.38 5.42
CA ASN A 207 3.20 -7.07 4.77
C ASN A 207 4.22 -6.11 5.40
N ALA A 208 5.33 -5.83 4.73
CA ALA A 208 6.31 -4.82 5.12
C ALA A 208 5.97 -3.50 4.41
N ILE A 209 5.57 -2.47 5.18
CA ILE A 209 4.97 -1.25 4.60
C ILE A 209 5.81 0.01 4.84
N GLY A 210 6.72 -0.02 5.83
CA GLY A 210 7.46 1.18 6.25
C GLY A 210 8.77 1.44 5.52
N GLY A 211 9.33 0.44 4.83
CA GLY A 211 10.65 0.45 4.20
C GLY A 211 10.77 1.20 2.86
N THR A 212 10.16 2.36 2.71
CA THR A 212 10.07 3.11 1.44
C THR A 212 11.25 4.05 1.16
N THR A 213 12.42 3.78 1.68
CA THR A 213 13.69 4.47 1.36
C THR A 213 14.87 3.57 1.67
N PRO A 214 15.99 3.61 0.92
CA PRO A 214 17.14 2.72 1.12
C PRO A 214 17.73 2.70 2.53
N GLY A 215 17.54 3.77 3.31
CA GLY A 215 18.02 3.87 4.69
C GLY A 215 17.01 3.44 5.75
N ARG A 216 15.93 2.77 5.37
CA ARG A 216 14.93 2.20 6.27
C ARG A 216 14.80 0.71 6.05
N CYS A 217 14.62 -0.02 7.14
CA CYS A 217 14.52 -1.47 7.12
C CYS A 217 13.64 -1.91 8.30
N GLU A 218 12.56 -2.60 8.02
CA GLU A 218 11.68 -3.16 9.05
C GLU A 218 11.93 -4.66 9.26
N ILE A 219 12.45 -5.34 8.24
CA ILE A 219 12.78 -6.77 8.27
C ILE A 219 14.22 -6.98 7.86
N ASP A 220 14.86 -7.98 8.41
CA ASP A 220 16.26 -8.32 8.13
C ASP A 220 16.40 -9.23 6.89
N GLU A 221 17.62 -9.37 6.43
CA GLU A 221 17.98 -10.27 5.33
C GLU A 221 17.69 -11.74 5.63
N ALA A 222 17.72 -12.14 6.90
CA ALA A 222 17.36 -13.49 7.31
C ALA A 222 15.86 -13.75 7.12
N THR A 223 15.02 -12.76 7.41
CA THR A 223 13.58 -12.80 7.12
C THR A 223 13.31 -12.88 5.64
N VAL A 224 13.95 -12.02 4.83
CA VAL A 224 13.82 -12.05 3.35
C VAL A 224 14.26 -13.42 2.80
N GLY A 225 15.39 -13.95 3.27
CA GLY A 225 15.92 -15.26 2.83
C GLY A 225 15.04 -16.45 3.20
N ARG A 226 14.10 -16.31 4.16
CA ARG A 226 13.12 -17.33 4.52
C ARG A 226 11.85 -17.29 3.69
N CYS A 227 11.64 -16.24 2.90
CA CYS A 227 10.44 -16.07 2.10
C CYS A 227 10.51 -16.89 0.81
N ASP A 228 9.54 -17.79 0.61
CA ASP A 228 9.40 -18.60 -0.62
C ASP A 228 8.84 -17.77 -1.79
N VAL A 229 8.08 -16.72 -1.49
CA VAL A 229 7.49 -15.80 -2.47
C VAL A 229 7.65 -14.37 -1.97
N ILE A 230 8.21 -13.52 -2.82
CA ILE A 230 8.41 -12.09 -2.55
C ILE A 230 7.72 -11.28 -3.64
N VAL A 231 6.79 -10.43 -3.25
CA VAL A 231 6.01 -9.57 -4.14
C VAL A 231 6.27 -8.11 -3.81
N VAL A 232 6.41 -7.30 -4.84
CA VAL A 232 6.46 -5.82 -4.80
C VAL A 232 5.50 -5.27 -5.83
N GLU A 233 5.08 -4.01 -5.73
CA GLU A 233 4.23 -3.42 -6.77
C GLU A 233 4.99 -3.27 -8.08
N ASN A 234 6.24 -2.78 -8.02
CA ASN A 234 7.08 -2.52 -9.19
C ASN A 234 8.55 -2.78 -8.87
N VAL A 235 9.20 -3.69 -9.61
CA VAL A 235 10.60 -4.08 -9.39
C VAL A 235 11.57 -2.94 -9.69
N ALA A 236 11.31 -2.10 -10.69
CA ALA A 236 12.19 -0.97 -11.01
C ALA A 236 12.20 0.05 -9.88
N GLN A 237 11.06 0.33 -9.25
CA GLN A 237 10.95 1.19 -8.08
C GLN A 237 11.59 0.54 -6.85
N ALA A 238 11.36 -0.76 -6.63
CA ALA A 238 11.91 -1.50 -5.49
C ALA A 238 13.46 -1.48 -5.48
N LYS A 239 14.10 -1.62 -6.63
CA LYS A 239 15.56 -1.53 -6.78
C LYS A 239 16.15 -0.20 -6.34
N VAL A 240 15.34 0.85 -6.27
CA VAL A 240 15.81 2.20 -5.91
C VAL A 240 15.49 2.54 -4.45
N GLU A 241 14.41 2.00 -3.89
CA GLU A 241 13.91 2.49 -2.61
C GLU A 241 13.53 1.42 -1.56
N CYS A 242 13.46 0.13 -1.92
CA CYS A 242 13.19 -0.93 -0.96
C CYS A 242 14.44 -1.29 -0.16
N GLY A 243 14.56 -0.75 1.04
CA GLY A 243 15.77 -0.93 1.86
C GLY A 243 16.02 -2.38 2.23
N GLU A 244 14.99 -3.13 2.53
CA GLU A 244 15.03 -4.55 2.90
C GLU A 244 15.59 -5.42 1.79
N LEU A 245 15.04 -5.29 0.58
CA LEU A 245 15.43 -6.11 -0.56
C LEU A 245 16.80 -5.71 -1.12
N ILE A 246 17.15 -4.41 -1.10
CA ILE A 246 18.48 -3.93 -1.46
C ILE A 246 19.54 -4.54 -0.53
N MET A 247 19.31 -4.49 0.78
CA MET A 247 20.23 -5.06 1.76
C MET A 247 20.33 -6.60 1.63
N ALA A 248 19.21 -7.28 1.39
CA ALA A 248 19.18 -8.73 1.21
C ALA A 248 19.94 -9.18 -0.05
N GLU A 249 19.87 -8.38 -1.13
CA GLU A 249 20.67 -8.63 -2.34
C GLU A 249 22.18 -8.42 -2.09
N GLU A 250 22.55 -7.33 -1.41
CA GLU A 250 23.95 -7.06 -1.04
C GLU A 250 24.59 -8.17 -0.18
N ARG A 251 23.73 -8.88 0.59
CA ARG A 251 24.16 -9.99 1.46
C ARG A 251 23.92 -11.37 0.88
N ASP A 252 23.62 -11.48 -0.41
CA ASP A 252 23.41 -12.74 -1.14
C ASP A 252 22.26 -13.63 -0.62
N THR A 253 21.30 -13.07 0.14
CA THR A 253 20.11 -13.80 0.62
C THR A 253 18.90 -13.66 -0.30
N PHE A 254 18.95 -12.75 -1.29
CA PHE A 254 17.91 -12.47 -2.27
C PHE A 254 18.52 -12.12 -3.62
N ARG A 255 17.77 -12.36 -4.71
CA ARG A 255 18.05 -11.89 -6.06
C ARG A 255 16.82 -11.25 -6.67
N TRP A 256 16.97 -10.14 -7.37
CA TRP A 256 15.87 -9.44 -8.03
C TRP A 256 15.05 -10.30 -9.01
N SER A 257 15.63 -11.39 -9.52
CA SER A 257 14.91 -12.37 -10.33
C SER A 257 13.86 -13.18 -9.54
N GLN A 258 13.89 -13.16 -8.23
CA GLN A 258 12.93 -13.81 -7.35
C GLN A 258 11.73 -12.89 -7.03
N ALA A 259 11.87 -11.57 -7.23
CA ALA A 259 10.79 -10.63 -7.00
C ALA A 259 9.71 -10.74 -8.08
N VAL A 260 8.48 -10.86 -7.64
CA VAL A 260 7.28 -10.87 -8.48
C VAL A 260 6.58 -9.52 -8.39
N GLU A 261 6.15 -8.96 -9.51
CA GLU A 261 5.33 -7.75 -9.48
C GLU A 261 3.86 -8.07 -9.18
N MET A 262 3.20 -7.17 -8.44
CA MET A 262 1.81 -7.32 -8.01
C MET A 262 0.87 -7.61 -9.20
N LYS A 263 1.10 -7.00 -10.37
CA LYS A 263 0.33 -7.28 -11.58
C LYS A 263 0.39 -8.75 -12.02
N HIS A 264 1.54 -9.42 -11.84
CA HIS A 264 1.69 -10.84 -12.16
C HIS A 264 1.01 -11.73 -11.12
N LEU A 265 1.00 -11.33 -9.86
CA LEU A 265 0.25 -12.01 -8.79
C LEU A 265 -1.25 -11.94 -9.07
N VAL A 266 -1.78 -10.75 -9.31
CA VAL A 266 -3.22 -10.49 -9.51
C VAL A 266 -3.74 -11.14 -10.80
N SER A 267 -2.95 -11.17 -11.86
CA SER A 267 -3.29 -11.86 -13.12
C SER A 267 -3.09 -13.38 -13.06
N GLY A 268 -2.52 -13.91 -11.97
CA GLY A 268 -2.30 -15.34 -11.76
C GLY A 268 -1.11 -15.92 -12.53
N VAL A 269 -0.26 -15.08 -13.08
CA VAL A 269 0.95 -15.49 -13.85
C VAL A 269 2.04 -16.02 -12.92
N ALA A 270 2.24 -15.40 -11.76
CA ALA A 270 3.27 -15.76 -10.78
C ALA A 270 2.87 -15.36 -9.37
N GLY A 271 3.67 -15.73 -8.36
CA GLY A 271 3.54 -15.24 -6.98
C GLY A 271 2.53 -15.99 -6.11
N LYS A 272 1.93 -17.08 -6.59
CA LYS A 272 1.06 -17.91 -5.74
C LYS A 272 1.88 -18.61 -4.66
N ARG A 273 1.27 -18.76 -3.47
CA ARG A 273 1.83 -19.54 -2.37
C ARG A 273 2.06 -21.00 -2.79
N PRO A 274 3.29 -21.55 -2.71
CA PRO A 274 3.59 -22.92 -3.16
C PRO A 274 3.01 -24.01 -2.25
N SER A 275 3.04 -23.79 -0.93
CA SER A 275 2.51 -24.72 0.09
C SER A 275 1.89 -23.99 1.27
N LYS A 276 1.23 -24.73 2.17
CA LYS A 276 0.66 -24.16 3.40
C LYS A 276 1.72 -23.66 4.36
N GLU A 277 2.91 -24.24 4.32
CA GLU A 277 4.06 -23.91 5.16
C GLU A 277 4.90 -22.76 4.60
N SER A 278 4.72 -22.42 3.32
CA SER A 278 5.49 -21.36 2.66
C SER A 278 5.31 -20.01 3.35
N ILE A 279 6.42 -19.31 3.56
CA ILE A 279 6.41 -17.94 4.05
C ILE A 279 6.37 -17.00 2.84
N THR A 280 5.50 -15.99 2.89
CA THR A 280 5.29 -15.06 1.78
C THR A 280 5.47 -13.62 2.25
N LEU A 281 6.08 -12.79 1.42
CA LEU A 281 6.35 -11.37 1.68
C LEU A 281 5.73 -10.50 0.59
N PHE A 282 4.97 -9.52 1.01
CA PHE A 282 4.65 -8.33 0.24
C PHE A 282 5.43 -7.16 0.84
N ASP A 283 6.33 -6.56 0.05
CA ASP A 283 7.08 -5.38 0.43
C ASP A 283 6.48 -4.16 -0.29
N GLY A 284 5.62 -3.45 0.44
CA GLY A 284 4.74 -2.42 -0.11
C GLY A 284 5.40 -1.05 -0.17
N LEU A 285 5.67 -0.58 -1.37
CA LEU A 285 6.28 0.73 -1.66
C LEU A 285 5.25 1.79 -2.04
N GLY A 286 4.15 1.34 -2.63
CA GLY A 286 3.12 2.15 -3.23
C GLY A 286 3.53 2.75 -4.57
N VAL A 287 2.68 2.63 -5.56
CA VAL A 287 2.86 3.19 -6.91
C VAL A 287 1.76 4.19 -7.25
N ALA A 288 2.02 5.10 -8.18
CA ALA A 288 1.08 6.17 -8.51
C ALA A 288 -0.21 5.68 -9.18
N MET A 289 -0.16 4.57 -9.90
CA MET A 289 -1.35 3.95 -10.50
C MET A 289 -2.40 3.61 -9.44
N GLU A 290 -1.99 3.16 -8.25
CA GLU A 290 -2.90 2.91 -7.13
C GLU A 290 -3.63 4.19 -6.71
N ASP A 291 -2.89 5.31 -6.62
CA ASP A 291 -3.48 6.61 -6.30
C ASP A 291 -4.46 7.04 -7.39
N MET A 292 -4.13 6.83 -8.67
CA MET A 292 -5.00 7.19 -9.80
C MET A 292 -6.25 6.31 -9.88
N ALA A 293 -6.14 5.00 -9.68
CA ALA A 293 -7.30 4.11 -9.64
C ALA A 293 -8.26 4.46 -8.50
N ALA A 294 -7.72 4.64 -7.29
CA ALA A 294 -8.50 5.06 -6.12
C ALA A 294 -9.14 6.44 -6.30
N ALA A 295 -8.37 7.41 -6.83
CA ALA A 295 -8.88 8.74 -7.14
C ALA A 295 -9.99 8.73 -8.20
N GLY A 296 -9.92 7.83 -9.18
CA GLY A 296 -10.96 7.66 -10.20
C GLY A 296 -12.30 7.22 -9.61
N VAL A 297 -12.28 6.32 -8.64
CA VAL A 297 -13.50 5.93 -7.89
C VAL A 297 -14.10 7.13 -7.15
N VAL A 298 -13.26 7.87 -6.42
CA VAL A 298 -13.70 9.06 -5.66
C VAL A 298 -14.25 10.12 -6.60
N LEU A 299 -13.52 10.45 -7.68
CA LEU A 299 -13.91 11.47 -8.65
C LEU A 299 -15.24 11.15 -9.33
N LYS A 300 -15.43 9.91 -9.72
CA LYS A 300 -16.68 9.45 -10.33
C LYS A 300 -17.85 9.68 -9.39
N LYS A 301 -17.77 9.20 -8.14
CA LYS A 301 -18.83 9.35 -7.14
C LYS A 301 -19.07 10.82 -6.78
N ALA A 302 -18.01 11.61 -6.63
CA ALA A 302 -18.13 13.04 -6.34
C ALA A 302 -18.93 13.76 -7.44
N LYS A 303 -18.63 13.47 -8.71
CA LYS A 303 -19.38 14.04 -9.85
C LYS A 303 -20.83 13.57 -9.90
N GLU A 304 -21.09 12.28 -9.71
CA GLU A 304 -22.44 11.70 -9.70
C GLU A 304 -23.33 12.29 -8.60
N GLN A 305 -22.73 12.64 -7.47
CA GLN A 305 -23.45 13.19 -6.31
C GLN A 305 -23.39 14.72 -6.21
N GLY A 306 -22.67 15.40 -7.11
CA GLY A 306 -22.50 16.85 -7.08
C GLY A 306 -21.69 17.34 -5.89
N LEU A 307 -20.71 16.53 -5.42
CA LEU A 307 -19.87 16.82 -4.26
C LEU A 307 -18.50 17.39 -4.67
N GLY A 308 -17.82 18.02 -3.73
CA GLY A 308 -16.57 18.74 -3.94
C GLY A 308 -16.78 20.23 -4.18
N THR A 309 -15.69 20.99 -4.06
CA THR A 309 -15.72 22.46 -4.24
C THR A 309 -15.21 22.80 -5.64
N GLU A 310 -16.01 23.52 -6.41
CA GLU A 310 -15.60 23.99 -7.74
C GLU A 310 -14.44 24.99 -7.62
N LEU A 311 -13.40 24.77 -8.43
CA LEU A 311 -12.26 25.68 -8.49
C LEU A 311 -12.36 26.57 -9.75
N PRO A 312 -12.01 27.87 -9.66
CA PRO A 312 -12.01 28.81 -10.78
C PRO A 312 -10.81 28.57 -11.72
N LEU A 313 -10.66 27.33 -12.18
CA LEU A 313 -9.58 26.93 -13.07
C LEU A 313 -10.17 26.57 -14.41
N GLU A 314 -9.65 27.19 -15.47
CA GLU A 314 -9.95 26.78 -16.84
C GLU A 314 -9.11 25.54 -17.18
N SER A 315 -9.76 24.39 -17.27
CA SER A 315 -9.16 23.19 -17.83
C SER A 315 -9.61 23.03 -19.27
N ARG A 316 -8.70 23.23 -20.21
CA ARG A 316 -8.98 23.00 -21.65
C ARG A 316 -8.49 21.60 -21.98
N GLY A 317 -9.43 20.68 -22.15
CA GLY A 317 -9.13 19.38 -22.72
C GLY A 317 -8.60 19.50 -24.16
N GLY A 318 -7.69 18.61 -24.55
CA GLY A 318 -7.21 18.48 -25.93
C GLY A 318 -7.51 17.09 -26.47
N ALA A 319 -7.47 16.90 -27.77
CA ALA A 319 -7.53 15.56 -28.34
C ALA A 319 -6.37 14.71 -27.79
N PRO A 320 -6.59 13.44 -27.44
CA PRO A 320 -5.52 12.58 -26.96
C PRO A 320 -4.42 12.50 -28.01
N HIS A 321 -3.19 12.80 -27.61
CA HIS A 321 -2.02 12.61 -28.48
C HIS A 321 -1.89 11.12 -28.76
N ARG A 322 -1.92 10.72 -30.03
CA ARG A 322 -1.54 9.36 -30.41
C ARG A 322 -0.06 9.19 -30.08
N VAL A 323 0.22 8.41 -29.05
CA VAL A 323 1.58 7.92 -28.81
C VAL A 323 1.95 7.07 -30.02
N ARG A 324 3.05 7.42 -30.69
CA ARG A 324 3.61 6.67 -31.82
C ARG A 324 4.36 5.46 -31.34
#